data_e61414496d2a58c28ff37ac7c682af34
#
_entry.id   e61414496d2a58c28ff37ac7c682af34
#
_cell.length_a   1.000
_cell.length_b   1.000
_cell.length_c   1.000
_cell.angle_alpha   90.00
_cell.angle_beta   90.00
_cell.angle_gamma   90.00
#
_symmetry.space_group_name_H-M   'P 1'
#
loop_
_entity.id
_entity.type
_entity.pdbx_description
1 polymer ?
#
loop_
_entity_poly.entity_id
_entity_poly.type
_entity_poly.pdbx_seq_one_letter_code
_entity_poly.pdbx_strand_id
1 'polypeptide(L)'
;RGGGRYSDDQNRPGQAYGYVVRSPHAHARILSIDTGDAFAAPGVLRVYTGEDMAGYGSVPCLVPREKADSSPMFSPPNRPLRQERVRYVGDYIAFVVAESHSQARDAAELVMVDYEPLPAVTATEDTVRDGAPAVWDEVPDNVCFVFEQGDSAAVESAIQSAHHVTTLDIDISRVAVAPMEPRACIGEFDKFNESFTLYTGTQGPHLMRQAIAEPMLGLTQNRLRVVS
;
A
#
# COMPACT_ATOMS: atom_id res chain seq x y z
N ARG A 1 25.64 13.17 -17.13
CA ARG A 1 25.74 14.63 -17.28
C ARG A 1 24.46 15.36 -16.85
N GLY A 2 23.59 14.77 -16.05
CA GLY A 2 22.40 15.40 -15.50
C GLY A 2 21.28 15.67 -16.52
N GLY A 3 21.24 14.98 -17.63
CA GLY A 3 20.17 15.14 -18.65
C GLY A 3 18.95 14.24 -18.44
N GLY A 4 19.02 13.29 -17.52
CA GLY A 4 17.88 12.43 -17.17
C GLY A 4 16.87 13.18 -16.32
N ARG A 5 15.61 12.81 -16.44
CA ARG A 5 14.52 13.34 -15.62
C ARG A 5 13.81 12.17 -14.94
N TYR A 6 13.72 12.25 -13.63
CA TYR A 6 12.91 11.33 -12.81
C TYR A 6 11.49 11.86 -12.63
N SER A 7 10.60 11.03 -12.14
CA SER A 7 9.20 11.44 -11.89
C SER A 7 9.11 12.64 -10.96
N ASP A 8 9.99 12.77 -9.97
CA ASP A 8 10.02 13.87 -9.02
C ASP A 8 10.57 15.18 -9.59
N ASP A 9 11.24 15.13 -10.75
CA ASP A 9 11.70 16.33 -11.49
C ASP A 9 10.58 16.97 -12.35
N GLN A 10 9.45 16.29 -12.47
CA GLN A 10 8.30 16.77 -13.24
C GLN A 10 7.52 17.81 -12.43
N ASN A 11 7.18 18.92 -13.05
CA ASN A 11 6.35 19.96 -12.43
C ASN A 11 5.30 20.45 -13.41
N ARG A 12 4.16 20.88 -12.88
CA ARG A 12 3.03 21.40 -13.65
C ARG A 12 2.64 22.80 -13.17
N PRO A 13 2.21 23.70 -14.05
CA PRO A 13 1.66 25.00 -13.64
C PRO A 13 0.46 24.81 -12.70
N GLY A 14 0.47 25.54 -11.58
CA GLY A 14 -0.60 25.43 -10.58
C GLY A 14 -0.62 24.14 -9.78
N GLN A 15 0.47 23.38 -9.76
CA GLN A 15 0.62 22.14 -9.00
C GLN A 15 0.47 22.41 -7.51
N ALA A 16 -0.31 21.56 -6.84
CA ALA A 16 -0.31 21.40 -5.39
C ALA A 16 0.57 20.22 -4.97
N TYR A 17 0.93 20.18 -3.69
CA TYR A 17 1.80 19.16 -3.12
C TYR A 17 1.08 18.33 -2.08
N GLY A 18 1.25 17.02 -2.15
CA GLY A 18 0.63 16.09 -1.24
C GLY A 18 1.63 15.49 -0.25
N TYR A 19 1.17 15.25 0.99
CA TYR A 19 1.93 14.52 1.99
C TYR A 19 1.03 13.50 2.71
N VAL A 20 1.54 12.28 2.87
CA VAL A 20 0.80 11.18 3.50
C VAL A 20 1.12 11.09 4.97
N VAL A 21 0.10 11.18 5.82
CA VAL A 21 0.18 10.86 7.25
C VAL A 21 0.19 9.34 7.41
N ARG A 22 1.18 8.82 8.13
CA ARG A 22 1.41 7.38 8.27
C ARG A 22 1.29 6.92 9.71
N SER A 23 0.79 5.71 9.91
CA SER A 23 0.70 5.08 11.23
C SER A 23 2.09 4.77 11.81
N PRO A 24 2.33 5.07 13.10
CA PRO A 24 3.48 4.56 13.84
C PRO A 24 3.24 3.14 14.39
N HIS A 25 2.00 2.63 14.36
CA HIS A 25 1.63 1.35 14.95
C HIS A 25 1.66 0.22 13.92
N ALA A 26 2.14 -0.96 14.36
CA ALA A 26 2.11 -2.19 13.56
C ALA A 26 0.68 -2.74 13.43
N HIS A 27 -0.15 -2.60 14.49
CA HIS A 27 -1.56 -2.96 14.48
C HIS A 27 -2.31 -2.12 15.52
N ALA A 28 -3.31 -1.37 15.11
CA ALA A 28 -4.13 -0.57 16.00
C ALA A 28 -5.49 -0.26 15.39
N ARG A 29 -6.50 -0.05 16.24
CA ARG A 29 -7.72 0.62 15.81
C ARG A 29 -7.49 2.12 15.75
N ILE A 30 -8.12 2.77 14.79
CA ILE A 30 -8.22 4.22 14.72
C ILE A 30 -9.50 4.60 15.46
N LEU A 31 -9.37 5.32 16.58
CA LEU A 31 -10.50 5.78 17.36
C LEU A 31 -11.04 7.11 16.85
N SER A 32 -10.13 8.03 16.49
CA SER A 32 -10.46 9.31 15.87
C SER A 32 -9.30 9.86 15.05
N ILE A 33 -9.64 10.74 14.10
CA ILE A 33 -8.67 11.52 13.32
C ILE A 33 -9.15 12.97 13.39
N ASP A 34 -8.37 13.83 14.06
CA ASP A 34 -8.61 15.27 14.07
C ASP A 34 -7.69 15.96 13.07
N THR A 35 -8.31 16.63 12.11
CA THR A 35 -7.61 17.36 11.03
C THR A 35 -7.78 18.88 11.13
N GLY A 36 -8.40 19.39 12.21
CA GLY A 36 -8.77 20.79 12.35
C GLY A 36 -7.59 21.74 12.26
N ASP A 37 -6.56 21.52 13.07
CA ASP A 37 -5.36 22.35 13.08
C ASP A 37 -4.56 22.21 11.76
N ALA A 38 -4.49 21.00 11.20
CA ALA A 38 -3.85 20.76 9.92
C ALA A 38 -4.55 21.51 8.78
N PHE A 39 -5.89 21.50 8.77
CA PHE A 39 -6.65 22.21 7.76
C PHE A 39 -6.54 23.75 7.88
N ALA A 40 -6.40 24.26 9.10
CA ALA A 40 -6.24 25.68 9.37
C ALA A 40 -4.80 26.20 9.12
N ALA A 41 -3.83 25.32 8.88
CA ALA A 41 -2.45 25.70 8.70
C ALA A 41 -2.23 26.48 7.38
N PRO A 42 -1.28 27.43 7.33
CA PRO A 42 -1.05 28.28 6.16
C PRO A 42 -0.72 27.48 4.90
N GLY A 43 -1.41 27.81 3.81
CA GLY A 43 -1.20 27.20 2.50
C GLY A 43 -1.78 25.81 2.32
N VAL A 44 -2.51 25.28 3.32
CA VAL A 44 -3.23 24.00 3.19
C VAL A 44 -4.48 24.21 2.35
N LEU A 45 -4.64 23.38 1.35
CA LEU A 45 -5.78 23.40 0.43
C LEU A 45 -6.84 22.38 0.85
N ARG A 46 -6.40 21.20 1.30
CA ARG A 46 -7.30 20.14 1.74
C ARG A 46 -6.56 19.11 2.62
N VAL A 47 -7.30 18.49 3.54
CA VAL A 47 -6.88 17.28 4.25
C VAL A 47 -7.95 16.21 3.99
N TYR A 48 -7.51 15.06 3.52
CA TYR A 48 -8.37 13.90 3.24
C TYR A 48 -8.11 12.82 4.26
N THR A 49 -9.18 12.16 4.71
CA THR A 49 -9.14 10.98 5.57
C THR A 49 -9.74 9.77 4.87
N GLY A 50 -9.74 8.62 5.53
CA GLY A 50 -10.40 7.42 5.02
C GLY A 50 -11.90 7.60 4.78
N GLU A 51 -12.58 8.47 5.53
CA GLU A 51 -14.00 8.79 5.33
C GLU A 51 -14.24 9.48 3.98
N ASP A 52 -13.40 10.45 3.60
CA ASP A 52 -13.47 11.11 2.31
C ASP A 52 -13.27 10.12 1.15
N MET A 53 -12.56 9.01 1.41
CA MET A 53 -12.28 7.95 0.43
C MET A 53 -13.31 6.81 0.45
N ALA A 54 -14.37 6.87 1.26
CA ALA A 54 -15.35 5.79 1.41
C ALA A 54 -16.06 5.40 0.09
N GLY A 55 -16.25 6.38 -0.80
CA GLY A 55 -16.86 6.16 -2.13
C GLY A 55 -15.93 5.53 -3.18
N TYR A 56 -14.64 5.39 -2.87
CA TYR A 56 -13.66 4.80 -3.77
C TYR A 56 -13.45 3.32 -3.48
N GLY A 57 -13.07 2.57 -4.51
CA GLY A 57 -12.78 1.15 -4.38
C GLY A 57 -11.39 0.87 -3.80
N SER A 58 -10.88 -0.29 -4.12
CA SER A 58 -9.62 -0.83 -3.63
C SER A 58 -8.74 -1.23 -4.80
N VAL A 59 -7.42 -1.09 -4.67
CA VAL A 59 -6.48 -1.66 -5.63
C VAL A 59 -6.55 -3.18 -5.53
N PRO A 60 -6.88 -3.90 -6.63
CA PRO A 60 -7.04 -5.34 -6.59
C PRO A 60 -5.69 -6.07 -6.52
N CYS A 61 -5.70 -7.31 -6.05
CA CYS A 61 -4.59 -8.23 -6.28
C CYS A 61 -4.55 -8.60 -7.77
N LEU A 62 -3.46 -8.24 -8.47
CA LEU A 62 -3.31 -8.51 -9.90
C LEU A 62 -2.83 -9.93 -10.21
N VAL A 63 -2.41 -10.69 -9.19
CA VAL A 63 -1.93 -12.07 -9.30
C VAL A 63 -2.64 -12.95 -8.27
N PRO A 64 -3.97 -13.13 -8.41
CA PRO A 64 -4.72 -13.97 -7.49
C PRO A 64 -4.24 -15.42 -7.56
N ARG A 65 -4.35 -16.14 -6.44
CA ARG A 65 -4.06 -17.57 -6.32
C ARG A 65 -5.30 -18.32 -5.83
N GLU A 66 -5.32 -19.59 -6.05
CA GLU A 66 -6.29 -20.50 -5.45
C GLU A 66 -5.65 -21.24 -4.27
N LYS A 67 -6.46 -21.56 -3.28
CA LYS A 67 -6.07 -22.43 -2.18
C LYS A 67 -6.06 -23.89 -2.67
N ALA A 68 -5.52 -24.80 -1.85
CA ALA A 68 -5.48 -26.24 -2.17
C ALA A 68 -6.87 -26.86 -2.44
N ASP A 69 -7.94 -26.29 -1.88
CA ASP A 69 -9.32 -26.69 -2.09
C ASP A 69 -10.00 -26.01 -3.28
N SER A 70 -9.23 -25.33 -4.14
CA SER A 70 -9.69 -24.52 -5.29
C SER A 70 -10.53 -23.29 -4.93
N SER A 71 -10.65 -22.94 -3.64
CA SER A 71 -11.25 -21.68 -3.25
C SER A 71 -10.29 -20.50 -3.51
N PRO A 72 -10.79 -19.28 -3.75
CA PRO A 72 -9.92 -18.14 -3.95
C PRO A 72 -9.14 -17.81 -2.66
N MET A 73 -7.90 -17.34 -2.84
CA MET A 73 -7.13 -16.81 -1.72
C MET A 73 -7.84 -15.59 -1.11
N PHE A 74 -7.59 -15.35 0.18
CA PHE A 74 -8.00 -14.11 0.79
C PHE A 74 -7.21 -12.93 0.19
N SER A 75 -7.92 -11.96 -0.34
CA SER A 75 -7.34 -10.73 -0.90
C SER A 75 -7.81 -9.54 -0.07
N PRO A 76 -6.96 -9.03 0.85
CA PRO A 76 -7.35 -7.93 1.70
C PRO A 76 -7.61 -6.65 0.87
N PRO A 77 -8.61 -5.83 1.25
CA PRO A 77 -8.85 -4.57 0.58
C PRO A 77 -7.68 -3.60 0.76
N ASN A 78 -7.12 -3.13 -0.35
CA ASN A 78 -6.05 -2.14 -0.36
C ASN A 78 -6.61 -0.75 -0.70
N ARG A 79 -7.29 -0.14 0.27
CA ARG A 79 -7.88 1.20 0.14
C ARG A 79 -6.82 2.29 0.21
N PRO A 80 -7.04 3.46 -0.39
CA PRO A 80 -6.07 4.57 -0.38
C PRO A 80 -5.70 5.04 1.02
N LEU A 81 -6.70 5.21 1.90
CA LEU A 81 -6.54 5.63 3.29
C LEU A 81 -7.33 4.71 4.21
N ARG A 82 -6.79 4.44 5.40
CA ARG A 82 -7.45 3.59 6.41
C ARG A 82 -8.53 4.35 7.16
N GLN A 83 -9.60 3.64 7.51
CA GLN A 83 -10.74 4.21 8.26
C GLN A 83 -10.77 3.71 9.70
N GLU A 84 -10.66 2.40 9.90
CA GLU A 84 -10.93 1.77 11.19
C GLU A 84 -9.68 1.15 11.83
N ARG A 85 -8.76 0.63 11.02
CA ARG A 85 -7.63 -0.16 11.53
C ARG A 85 -6.40 -0.02 10.64
N VAL A 86 -5.25 0.18 11.28
CA VAL A 86 -3.94 0.07 10.66
C VAL A 86 -3.35 -1.30 10.93
N ARG A 87 -2.59 -1.84 9.97
CA ARG A 87 -2.10 -3.23 10.01
C ARG A 87 -0.60 -3.37 9.77
N TYR A 88 0.09 -2.27 9.59
CA TYR A 88 1.55 -2.21 9.52
C TYR A 88 2.05 -0.79 9.82
N VAL A 89 3.30 -0.69 10.28
CA VAL A 89 3.96 0.62 10.46
C VAL A 89 4.10 1.30 9.09
N GLY A 90 3.62 2.55 8.99
CA GLY A 90 3.60 3.29 7.74
C GLY A 90 2.30 3.17 6.94
N ASP A 91 1.27 2.51 7.47
CA ASP A 91 -0.06 2.46 6.84
C ASP A 91 -0.66 3.86 6.69
N TYR A 92 -1.42 4.10 5.64
CA TYR A 92 -1.85 5.46 5.23
C TYR A 92 -3.13 5.86 5.97
N ILE A 93 -3.08 6.98 6.69
CA ILE A 93 -4.16 7.48 7.56
C ILE A 93 -4.87 8.67 6.94
N ALA A 94 -4.09 9.70 6.57
CA ALA A 94 -4.59 10.92 5.99
C ALA A 94 -3.67 11.41 4.86
N PHE A 95 -4.20 12.32 4.05
CA PHE A 95 -3.47 12.93 2.94
C PHE A 95 -3.68 14.43 2.96
N VAL A 96 -2.60 15.17 3.19
CA VAL A 96 -2.60 16.63 3.22
C VAL A 96 -2.19 17.17 1.86
N VAL A 97 -2.92 18.16 1.36
CA VAL A 97 -2.64 18.86 0.11
C VAL A 97 -2.42 20.34 0.41
N ALA A 98 -1.28 20.89 -0.01
CA ALA A 98 -0.92 22.28 0.22
C ALA A 98 -0.24 22.91 -1.00
N GLU A 99 -0.01 24.23 -0.94
CA GLU A 99 0.62 25.02 -1.99
C GLU A 99 2.11 24.69 -2.19
N SER A 100 2.77 24.14 -1.16
CA SER A 100 4.16 23.69 -1.22
C SER A 100 4.37 22.41 -0.45
N HIS A 101 5.46 21.68 -0.77
CA HIS A 101 5.81 20.44 -0.10
C HIS A 101 6.08 20.63 1.40
N SER A 102 6.77 21.74 1.79
CA SER A 102 7.03 22.03 3.21
C SER A 102 5.73 22.29 3.97
N GLN A 103 4.80 23.09 3.41
CA GLN A 103 3.50 23.32 4.05
C GLN A 103 2.68 22.04 4.19
N ALA A 104 2.69 21.16 3.18
CA ALA A 104 1.99 19.86 3.26
C ALA A 104 2.57 18.98 4.37
N ARG A 105 3.90 18.97 4.52
CA ARG A 105 4.60 18.20 5.54
C ARG A 105 4.35 18.78 6.94
N ASP A 106 4.54 20.07 7.14
CA ASP A 106 4.35 20.73 8.42
C ASP A 106 2.90 20.57 8.91
N ALA A 107 1.94 20.71 8.01
CA ALA A 107 0.53 20.49 8.33
C ALA A 107 0.21 19.02 8.63
N ALA A 108 0.89 18.07 8.00
CA ALA A 108 0.71 16.66 8.29
C ALA A 108 1.12 16.29 9.74
N GLU A 109 2.06 17.02 10.34
CA GLU A 109 2.46 16.86 11.75
C GLU A 109 1.38 17.37 12.73
N LEU A 110 0.41 18.17 12.26
CA LEU A 110 -0.70 18.68 13.05
C LEU A 110 -1.94 17.76 13.00
N VAL A 111 -1.92 16.72 12.19
CA VAL A 111 -3.01 15.72 12.17
C VAL A 111 -2.88 14.84 13.41
N MET A 112 -3.87 14.92 14.28
CA MET A 112 -3.90 14.13 15.51
C MET A 112 -4.74 12.87 15.31
N VAL A 113 -4.15 11.73 15.65
CA VAL A 113 -4.81 10.43 15.53
C VAL A 113 -4.80 9.73 16.87
N ASP A 114 -5.98 9.34 17.35
CA ASP A 114 -6.12 8.54 18.55
C ASP A 114 -6.18 7.05 18.17
N TYR A 115 -5.34 6.25 18.81
CA TYR A 115 -5.20 4.83 18.53
C TYR A 115 -5.45 3.96 19.75
N GLU A 116 -6.09 2.83 19.54
CA GLU A 116 -6.10 1.71 20.45
C GLU A 116 -5.12 0.64 19.90
N PRO A 117 -3.91 0.49 20.50
CA PRO A 117 -2.97 -0.53 20.06
C PRO A 117 -3.55 -1.94 20.20
N LEU A 118 -3.32 -2.77 19.19
CA LEU A 118 -3.71 -4.18 19.17
C LEU A 118 -2.48 -5.09 19.18
N PRO A 119 -2.63 -6.34 19.62
CA PRO A 119 -1.56 -7.33 19.49
C PRO A 119 -1.08 -7.41 18.04
N ALA A 120 0.23 -7.44 17.86
CA ALA A 120 0.88 -7.51 16.55
C ALA A 120 1.94 -8.59 16.53
N VAL A 121 2.12 -9.21 15.37
CA VAL A 121 3.20 -10.14 15.10
C VAL A 121 4.06 -9.58 13.97
N THR A 122 5.36 -9.49 14.17
CA THR A 122 6.30 -8.87 13.24
C THR A 122 7.32 -9.83 12.65
N ALA A 123 7.64 -10.93 13.34
CA ALA A 123 8.48 -11.99 12.81
C ALA A 123 7.64 -12.91 11.91
N THR A 124 8.14 -13.19 10.71
CA THR A 124 7.40 -13.97 9.70
C THR A 124 7.05 -15.37 10.20
N GLU A 125 7.98 -16.03 10.88
CA GLU A 125 7.81 -17.39 11.43
C GLU A 125 6.78 -17.46 12.57
N ASP A 126 6.58 -16.35 13.30
CA ASP A 126 5.63 -16.29 14.40
C ASP A 126 4.18 -16.11 13.92
N THR A 127 3.98 -15.64 12.68
CA THR A 127 2.64 -15.34 12.15
C THR A 127 1.74 -16.56 12.00
N VAL A 128 2.32 -17.74 11.81
CA VAL A 128 1.60 -19.00 11.61
C VAL A 128 1.62 -19.92 12.85
N ARG A 129 2.14 -19.45 13.98
CA ARG A 129 2.12 -20.20 15.25
C ARG A 129 0.73 -20.20 15.85
N ASP A 130 0.39 -21.28 16.57
CA ASP A 130 -0.87 -21.38 17.30
C ASP A 130 -1.03 -20.20 18.27
N GLY A 131 -2.17 -19.51 18.17
CA GLY A 131 -2.47 -18.33 19.00
C GLY A 131 -1.82 -17.03 18.54
N ALA A 132 -1.17 -16.99 17.38
CA ALA A 132 -0.66 -15.74 16.80
C ALA A 132 -1.81 -14.74 16.59
N PRO A 133 -1.60 -13.43 16.86
CA PRO A 133 -2.60 -12.43 16.59
C PRO A 133 -2.98 -12.39 15.11
N ALA A 134 -4.27 -12.46 14.80
CA ALA A 134 -4.76 -12.32 13.43
C ALA A 134 -4.59 -10.88 12.93
N VAL A 135 -4.02 -10.71 11.74
CA VAL A 135 -3.93 -9.41 11.06
C VAL A 135 -5.28 -9.03 10.45
N TRP A 136 -6.02 -10.04 9.96
CA TRP A 136 -7.37 -9.92 9.43
C TRP A 136 -8.27 -10.92 10.13
N ASP A 137 -9.40 -10.45 10.67
CA ASP A 137 -10.33 -11.29 11.43
C ASP A 137 -10.88 -12.45 10.58
N GLU A 138 -10.95 -12.27 9.25
CA GLU A 138 -11.40 -13.25 8.27
C GLU A 138 -10.36 -14.36 8.00
N VAL A 139 -9.12 -14.18 8.44
CA VAL A 139 -7.99 -15.11 8.22
C VAL A 139 -7.27 -15.30 9.56
N PRO A 140 -7.89 -16.01 10.51
CA PRO A 140 -7.37 -16.12 11.89
C PRO A 140 -6.03 -16.85 12.01
N ASP A 141 -5.66 -17.64 11.00
CA ASP A 141 -4.38 -18.35 10.90
C ASP A 141 -3.31 -17.55 10.12
N ASN A 142 -3.63 -16.32 9.68
CA ASN A 142 -2.77 -15.47 8.87
C ASN A 142 -2.30 -16.08 7.53
N VAL A 143 -2.93 -17.17 7.04
CA VAL A 143 -2.54 -17.86 5.80
C VAL A 143 -3.48 -17.46 4.64
N CYS A 144 -2.98 -16.67 3.69
CA CYS A 144 -3.75 -16.30 2.50
C CYS A 144 -3.92 -17.48 1.54
N PHE A 145 -2.84 -18.22 1.28
CA PHE A 145 -2.79 -19.42 0.45
C PHE A 145 -1.52 -20.23 0.75
N VAL A 146 -1.52 -21.49 0.35
CA VAL A 146 -0.36 -22.36 0.34
C VAL A 146 -0.02 -22.66 -1.12
N PHE A 147 1.23 -22.48 -1.50
CA PHE A 147 1.73 -22.80 -2.84
C PHE A 147 2.71 -23.95 -2.77
N GLU A 148 2.41 -25.02 -3.50
CA GLU A 148 3.26 -26.18 -3.62
C GLU A 148 3.59 -26.45 -5.09
N GLN A 149 4.82 -26.82 -5.35
CA GLN A 149 5.29 -27.17 -6.69
C GLN A 149 6.37 -28.25 -6.59
N GLY A 150 6.28 -29.26 -7.43
CA GLY A 150 7.22 -30.38 -7.49
C GLY A 150 6.63 -31.67 -6.96
N ASP A 151 7.49 -32.66 -6.73
CA ASP A 151 7.13 -33.98 -6.18
C ASP A 151 7.70 -34.10 -4.77
N SER A 152 6.86 -33.78 -3.76
CA SER A 152 7.26 -33.83 -2.35
C SER A 152 7.65 -35.22 -1.89
N ALA A 153 6.97 -36.26 -2.40
CA ALA A 153 7.26 -37.65 -2.02
C ALA A 153 8.63 -38.13 -2.56
N ALA A 154 8.95 -37.73 -3.82
CA ALA A 154 10.27 -38.02 -4.39
C ALA A 154 11.38 -37.27 -3.66
N VAL A 155 11.15 -36.02 -3.27
CA VAL A 155 12.11 -35.20 -2.49
C VAL A 155 12.36 -35.83 -1.13
N GLU A 156 11.29 -36.19 -0.38
CA GLU A 156 11.40 -36.83 0.92
C GLU A 156 12.16 -38.17 0.86
N SER A 157 11.83 -39.00 -0.13
CA SER A 157 12.53 -40.28 -0.36
C SER A 157 14.03 -40.06 -0.68
N ALA A 158 14.36 -39.05 -1.46
CA ALA A 158 15.75 -38.68 -1.79
C ALA A 158 16.52 -38.23 -0.55
N ILE A 159 15.93 -37.39 0.30
CA ILE A 159 16.53 -36.95 1.57
C ILE A 159 16.77 -38.12 2.51
N GLN A 160 15.77 -39.00 2.69
CA GLN A 160 15.88 -40.19 3.58
C GLN A 160 16.95 -41.18 3.13
N SER A 161 17.17 -41.30 1.81
CA SER A 161 18.16 -42.22 1.24
C SER A 161 19.53 -41.57 1.02
N ALA A 162 19.68 -40.25 1.26
CA ALA A 162 20.94 -39.54 1.05
C ALA A 162 22.01 -40.02 2.04
N HIS A 163 23.25 -40.19 1.54
CA HIS A 163 24.40 -40.53 2.39
C HIS A 163 24.71 -39.43 3.42
N HIS A 164 24.43 -38.18 3.08
CA HIS A 164 24.63 -37.02 3.95
C HIS A 164 23.59 -35.95 3.65
N VAL A 165 23.02 -35.33 4.69
CA VAL A 165 22.08 -34.21 4.60
C VAL A 165 22.64 -33.05 5.41
N THR A 166 22.71 -31.88 4.81
CA THR A 166 23.04 -30.63 5.50
C THR A 166 21.80 -29.74 5.56
N THR A 167 21.45 -29.29 6.75
CA THR A 167 20.36 -28.34 6.98
C THR A 167 20.93 -26.97 7.32
N LEU A 168 20.35 -25.92 6.74
CA LEU A 168 20.71 -24.54 7.00
C LEU A 168 19.44 -23.70 7.10
N ASP A 169 19.28 -23.02 8.22
CA ASP A 169 18.23 -22.03 8.40
C ASP A 169 18.73 -20.66 7.93
N ILE A 170 18.00 -20.04 7.03
CA ILE A 170 18.38 -18.76 6.44
C ILE A 170 17.31 -17.72 6.78
N ASP A 171 17.70 -16.68 7.52
CA ASP A 171 16.87 -15.51 7.75
C ASP A 171 17.23 -14.43 6.71
N ILE A 172 16.26 -14.14 5.82
CA ILE A 172 16.37 -13.06 4.84
C ILE A 172 15.66 -11.84 5.41
N SER A 173 16.43 -10.94 6.02
CA SER A 173 15.89 -9.72 6.60
C SER A 173 15.22 -8.84 5.53
N ARG A 174 14.11 -8.20 5.93
CA ARG A 174 13.46 -7.19 5.10
C ARG A 174 14.24 -5.90 5.16
N VAL A 175 14.70 -5.43 4.00
CA VAL A 175 15.41 -4.16 3.87
C VAL A 175 14.59 -3.20 3.01
N ALA A 176 14.67 -1.91 3.31
CA ALA A 176 14.14 -0.88 2.45
C ALA A 176 15.09 -0.71 1.26
N VAL A 177 14.57 -0.88 0.06
CA VAL A 177 15.29 -0.51 -1.16
C VAL A 177 15.30 1.02 -1.23
N ALA A 178 16.48 1.63 -1.29
CA ALA A 178 16.66 3.08 -1.43
C ALA A 178 17.10 3.41 -2.86
N PRO A 179 16.21 3.36 -3.86
CA PRO A 179 16.55 3.67 -5.25
C PRO A 179 16.90 5.14 -5.40
N MET A 180 17.77 5.45 -6.37
CA MET A 180 18.11 6.84 -6.69
C MET A 180 16.91 7.62 -7.23
N GLU A 181 16.00 6.95 -7.91
CA GLU A 181 14.69 7.51 -8.28
C GLU A 181 13.67 7.24 -7.16
N PRO A 182 13.26 8.27 -6.37
CA PRO A 182 12.21 8.11 -5.38
C PRO A 182 10.86 7.89 -6.06
N ARG A 183 9.94 7.29 -5.32
CA ARG A 183 8.55 7.15 -5.79
C ARG A 183 7.85 8.50 -5.72
N ALA A 184 7.44 9.00 -6.88
CA ALA A 184 6.65 10.21 -7.02
C ALA A 184 5.52 10.02 -8.02
N CYS A 185 4.49 10.82 -7.91
CA CYS A 185 3.42 10.87 -8.91
C CYS A 185 2.78 12.24 -8.97
N ILE A 186 2.24 12.58 -10.15
CA ILE A 186 1.42 13.77 -10.37
C ILE A 186 0.11 13.32 -11.00
N GLY A 187 -1.02 13.68 -10.36
CA GLY A 187 -2.35 13.51 -10.91
C GLY A 187 -2.87 14.81 -11.50
N GLU A 188 -3.29 14.79 -12.75
CA GLU A 188 -3.96 15.90 -13.42
C GLU A 188 -5.41 15.53 -13.74
N PHE A 189 -6.32 16.49 -13.62
CA PHE A 189 -7.70 16.35 -14.06
C PHE A 189 -8.04 17.39 -15.12
N ASP A 190 -8.41 16.92 -16.31
CA ASP A 190 -8.94 17.73 -17.39
C ASP A 190 -10.45 17.85 -17.23
N LYS A 191 -10.92 19.04 -16.82
CA LYS A 191 -12.36 19.33 -16.64
C LYS A 191 -13.17 19.26 -17.93
N PHE A 192 -12.56 19.57 -19.09
CA PHE A 192 -13.26 19.60 -20.35
C PHE A 192 -13.54 18.20 -20.87
N ASN A 193 -12.54 17.32 -20.83
CA ASN A 193 -12.68 15.91 -21.24
C ASN A 193 -13.10 15.00 -20.09
N GLU A 194 -13.21 15.52 -18.88
CA GLU A 194 -13.45 14.79 -17.63
C GLU A 194 -12.54 13.56 -17.52
N SER A 195 -11.27 13.71 -17.79
CA SER A 195 -10.27 12.65 -17.83
C SER A 195 -9.10 12.94 -16.91
N PHE A 196 -8.41 11.88 -16.49
CA PHE A 196 -7.26 11.96 -15.61
C PHE A 196 -5.98 11.61 -16.36
N THR A 197 -4.88 12.24 -15.98
CA THR A 197 -3.53 11.79 -16.35
C THR A 197 -2.71 11.59 -15.07
N LEU A 198 -2.11 10.42 -14.94
CA LEU A 198 -1.20 10.06 -13.86
C LEU A 198 0.22 9.96 -14.45
N TYR A 199 1.12 10.81 -13.98
CA TYR A 199 2.56 10.70 -14.26
C TYR A 199 3.21 9.99 -13.09
N THR A 200 3.94 8.89 -13.32
CA THR A 200 4.58 8.11 -12.26
C THR A 200 5.56 7.10 -12.83
N GLY A 201 6.67 6.86 -12.14
CA GLY A 201 7.57 5.78 -12.48
C GLY A 201 6.88 4.41 -12.32
N THR A 202 6.72 3.66 -13.39
CA THR A 202 6.12 2.32 -13.36
C THR A 202 6.67 1.44 -14.47
N GLN A 203 6.80 0.13 -14.20
CA GLN A 203 7.17 -0.88 -15.19
C GLN A 203 5.97 -1.34 -16.06
N GLY A 204 4.75 -1.01 -15.66
CA GLY A 204 3.54 -1.47 -16.33
C GLY A 204 2.42 -0.42 -16.37
N PRO A 205 2.50 0.64 -17.22
CA PRO A 205 1.50 1.70 -17.24
C PRO A 205 0.09 1.20 -17.59
N HIS A 206 -0.01 0.16 -18.42
CA HIS A 206 -1.32 -0.44 -18.73
C HIS A 206 -1.92 -1.21 -17.55
N LEU A 207 -1.10 -1.98 -16.81
CA LEU A 207 -1.54 -2.69 -15.62
C LEU A 207 -1.94 -1.71 -14.51
N MET A 208 -1.16 -0.63 -14.32
CA MET A 208 -1.50 0.42 -13.36
C MET A 208 -2.82 1.11 -13.72
N ARG A 209 -3.03 1.44 -15.01
CA ARG A 209 -4.30 2.00 -15.48
C ARG A 209 -5.47 1.06 -15.17
N GLN A 210 -5.33 -0.22 -15.48
CA GLN A 210 -6.34 -1.24 -15.19
C GLN A 210 -6.66 -1.34 -13.70
N ALA A 211 -5.64 -1.34 -12.85
CA ALA A 211 -5.80 -1.47 -11.40
C ALA A 211 -6.44 -0.23 -10.74
N ILE A 212 -6.27 0.95 -11.34
CA ILE A 212 -6.75 2.20 -10.75
C ILE A 212 -8.10 2.62 -11.33
N ALA A 213 -8.29 2.57 -12.66
CA ALA A 213 -9.45 3.17 -13.30
C ALA A 213 -10.77 2.56 -12.81
N GLU A 214 -11.03 1.30 -13.10
CA GLU A 214 -12.29 0.65 -12.78
C GLU A 214 -12.40 0.24 -11.31
N PRO A 215 -11.44 -0.53 -10.74
CA PRO A 215 -11.59 -1.07 -9.40
C PRO A 215 -11.55 -0.02 -8.29
N MET A 216 -10.77 1.05 -8.49
CA MET A 216 -10.55 2.07 -7.47
C MET A 216 -11.37 3.32 -7.70
N LEU A 217 -11.36 3.87 -8.93
CA LEU A 217 -12.00 5.13 -9.26
C LEU A 217 -13.41 4.97 -9.85
N GLY A 218 -13.84 3.77 -10.22
CA GLY A 218 -15.12 3.53 -10.90
C GLY A 218 -15.20 4.14 -12.31
N LEU A 219 -14.05 4.38 -12.94
CA LEU A 219 -13.94 5.00 -14.26
C LEU A 219 -13.62 3.96 -15.31
N THR A 220 -14.09 4.20 -16.53
CA THR A 220 -13.62 3.42 -17.68
C THR A 220 -12.15 3.74 -17.99
N GLN A 221 -11.39 2.75 -18.49
CA GLN A 221 -9.95 2.88 -18.68
C GLN A 221 -9.53 4.02 -19.62
N ASN A 222 -10.38 4.39 -20.57
CA ASN A 222 -10.12 5.51 -21.48
C ASN A 222 -10.17 6.89 -20.80
N ARG A 223 -10.70 6.97 -19.58
CA ARG A 223 -10.74 8.19 -18.76
C ARG A 223 -9.47 8.40 -17.92
N LEU A 224 -8.57 7.42 -17.89
CA LEU A 224 -7.29 7.47 -17.18
C LEU A 224 -6.13 7.20 -18.15
N ARG A 225 -5.24 8.16 -18.29
CA ARG A 225 -3.94 8.02 -18.96
C ARG A 225 -2.85 7.85 -17.91
N VAL A 226 -1.97 6.87 -18.09
CA VAL A 226 -0.76 6.71 -17.26
C VAL A 226 0.45 6.95 -18.14
N VAL A 227 1.34 7.81 -17.66
CA VAL A 227 2.60 8.21 -18.30
C VAL A 227 3.75 7.84 -17.35
N SER A 228 4.68 7.04 -17.85
CA SER A 228 5.90 6.62 -17.16
C SER A 228 7.12 7.29 -17.79
#